data_44013b469598ccdedadd1dedead18880
#
_entry.id   44013b469598ccdedadd1dedead18880
#
_cell.length_a   1.000
_cell.length_b   1.000
_cell.length_c   1.000
_cell.angle_alpha   90.00
_cell.angle_beta   90.00
_cell.angle_gamma   90.00
#
_symmetry.space_group_name_H-M   'P 1'
#
loop_
_entity.id
_entity.type
_entity.pdbx_description
1 polymer ?
#
loop_
_entity_poly.entity_id
_entity_poly.type
_entity_poly.pdbx_seq_one_letter_code
_entity_poly.pdbx_strand_id
1 'polypeptide(L)'
;MEARNVPSVVCLGFFDGVHRGHLALLNAARKAAEEKGLAVCVHTFDHAPGSKNFELTTLQEREALLRAAGADEVAVSIFDDAMRRMSGEDFFQNVVLKRLNARHVVCGDDHRFGYMGACGVKELTAFCERSGIGLTVVPPVTLADGRRISSTAVRQAILEGDRPLAEAMLGRKLPDAIWEKYPL
;
A
#
# COMPACT_ATOMS: atom_id res chain seq x y z
N MET A 1 -16.32 12.38 2.36
CA MET A 1 -15.97 11.71 1.08
C MET A 1 -17.04 10.67 0.82
N GLU A 2 -17.70 10.72 -0.33
CA GLU A 2 -18.83 9.86 -0.67
C GLU A 2 -18.40 8.39 -0.87
N ALA A 3 -19.35 7.46 -0.68
CA ALA A 3 -19.13 6.04 -0.93
C ALA A 3 -19.02 5.78 -2.44
N ARG A 4 -18.15 4.85 -2.83
CA ARG A 4 -18.02 4.45 -4.25
C ARG A 4 -19.25 3.68 -4.71
N ASN A 5 -19.77 4.05 -5.86
CA ASN A 5 -20.83 3.30 -6.52
C ASN A 5 -20.31 2.10 -7.33
N VAL A 6 -19.03 2.09 -7.70
CA VAL A 6 -18.41 1.02 -8.51
C VAL A 6 -17.74 0.00 -7.61
N PRO A 7 -18.10 -1.29 -7.71
CA PRO A 7 -17.42 -2.34 -6.96
C PRO A 7 -15.96 -2.47 -7.39
N SER A 8 -15.07 -2.80 -6.43
CA SER A 8 -13.63 -2.75 -6.65
C SER A 8 -12.84 -3.91 -6.03
N VAL A 9 -11.68 -4.16 -6.61
CA VAL A 9 -10.56 -4.81 -5.93
C VAL A 9 -9.80 -3.73 -5.17
N VAL A 10 -9.76 -3.84 -3.84
CA VAL A 10 -9.10 -2.86 -2.98
C VAL A 10 -7.71 -3.35 -2.61
N CYS A 11 -6.67 -2.61 -3.00
CA CYS A 11 -5.30 -2.86 -2.60
C CYS A 11 -4.95 -2.00 -1.38
N LEU A 12 -4.64 -2.63 -0.24
CA LEU A 12 -4.41 -1.94 1.04
C LEU A 12 -2.92 -1.74 1.31
N GLY A 13 -2.52 -0.51 1.64
CA GLY A 13 -1.15 -0.19 2.03
C GLY A 13 -0.90 1.31 2.20
N PHE A 14 0.28 1.68 2.69
CA PHE A 14 0.72 3.07 2.66
C PHE A 14 1.43 3.43 1.36
N PHE A 15 2.07 2.46 0.72
CA PHE A 15 2.71 2.57 -0.60
C PHE A 15 3.82 3.61 -0.72
N ASP A 16 4.50 3.94 0.38
CA ASP A 16 5.58 4.91 0.36
C ASP A 16 6.74 4.46 -0.54
N GLY A 17 7.11 5.30 -1.51
CA GLY A 17 8.13 5.03 -2.50
C GLY A 17 7.67 4.15 -3.67
N VAL A 18 6.49 3.54 -3.64
CA VAL A 18 5.96 2.64 -4.69
C VAL A 18 7.05 1.72 -5.26
N HIS A 19 7.66 0.92 -4.37
CA HIS A 19 8.74 -0.01 -4.69
C HIS A 19 8.22 -1.30 -5.36
N ARG A 20 9.12 -2.16 -5.85
CA ARG A 20 8.77 -3.42 -6.56
C ARG A 20 7.84 -4.34 -5.77
N GLY A 21 7.93 -4.35 -4.43
CA GLY A 21 6.95 -5.06 -3.59
C GLY A 21 5.54 -4.49 -3.71
N HIS A 22 5.39 -3.16 -3.77
CA HIS A 22 4.11 -2.50 -4.01
C HIS A 22 3.57 -2.78 -5.43
N LEU A 23 4.46 -2.80 -6.44
CA LEU A 23 4.07 -3.17 -7.80
C LEU A 23 3.55 -4.61 -7.90
N ALA A 24 4.09 -5.53 -7.10
CA ALA A 24 3.58 -6.90 -7.02
C ALA A 24 2.14 -6.94 -6.46
N LEU A 25 1.82 -6.12 -5.44
CA LEU A 25 0.45 -5.99 -4.94
C LEU A 25 -0.50 -5.44 -6.03
N LEU A 26 -0.09 -4.38 -6.76
CA LEU A 26 -0.90 -3.82 -7.83
C LEU A 26 -1.11 -4.82 -8.97
N ASN A 27 -0.10 -5.59 -9.34
CA ASN A 27 -0.22 -6.64 -10.35
C ASN A 27 -1.22 -7.73 -9.92
N ALA A 28 -1.18 -8.15 -8.65
CA ALA A 28 -2.16 -9.09 -8.10
C ALA A 28 -3.59 -8.49 -8.10
N ALA A 29 -3.72 -7.21 -7.75
CA ALA A 29 -4.99 -6.51 -7.76
C ALA A 29 -5.56 -6.40 -9.19
N ARG A 30 -4.74 -6.06 -10.18
CA ARG A 30 -5.13 -6.00 -11.59
C ARG A 30 -5.61 -7.35 -12.09
N LYS A 31 -4.85 -8.43 -11.81
CA LYS A 31 -5.25 -9.77 -12.18
C LYS A 31 -6.62 -10.15 -11.61
N ALA A 32 -6.82 -9.92 -10.31
CA ALA A 32 -8.11 -10.18 -9.66
C ALA A 32 -9.24 -9.31 -10.23
N ALA A 33 -8.95 -8.07 -10.61
CA ALA A 33 -9.91 -7.15 -11.23
C ALA A 33 -10.31 -7.59 -12.63
N GLU A 34 -9.38 -7.99 -13.47
CA GLU A 34 -9.62 -8.54 -14.80
C GLU A 34 -10.50 -9.79 -14.75
N GLU A 35 -10.19 -10.74 -13.86
CA GLU A 35 -10.97 -11.98 -13.68
C GLU A 35 -12.42 -11.74 -13.24
N LYS A 36 -12.68 -10.64 -12.54
CA LYS A 36 -13.99 -10.34 -11.92
C LYS A 36 -14.77 -9.19 -12.58
N GLY A 37 -14.18 -8.52 -13.55
CA GLY A 37 -14.78 -7.34 -14.17
C GLY A 37 -14.90 -6.15 -13.19
N LEU A 38 -13.89 -5.96 -12.31
CA LEU A 38 -13.87 -4.94 -11.26
C LEU A 38 -12.83 -3.86 -11.53
N ALA A 39 -12.99 -2.68 -10.93
CA ALA A 39 -11.98 -1.64 -10.95
C ALA A 39 -10.93 -1.87 -9.86
N VAL A 40 -9.67 -1.44 -10.10
CA VAL A 40 -8.59 -1.46 -9.12
C VAL A 40 -8.61 -0.16 -8.32
N CYS A 41 -8.87 -0.25 -7.03
CA CYS A 41 -8.79 0.86 -6.09
C CYS A 41 -7.63 0.65 -5.12
N VAL A 42 -6.68 1.58 -5.09
CA VAL A 42 -5.61 1.58 -4.08
C VAL A 42 -6.02 2.47 -2.93
N HIS A 43 -6.04 1.92 -1.70
CA HIS A 43 -6.25 2.72 -0.49
C HIS A 43 -4.91 3.06 0.16
N THR A 44 -4.71 4.35 0.42
CA THR A 44 -3.54 4.89 1.13
C THR A 44 -3.94 5.99 2.11
N PHE A 45 -2.96 6.54 2.83
CA PHE A 45 -3.15 7.66 3.75
C PHE A 45 -2.43 8.91 3.24
N ASP A 46 -2.89 10.09 3.66
CA ASP A 46 -2.27 11.38 3.35
C ASP A 46 -0.83 11.47 3.88
N HIS A 47 -0.58 10.92 5.08
CA HIS A 47 0.75 10.83 5.68
C HIS A 47 0.96 9.47 6.36
N ALA A 48 2.23 9.18 6.71
CA ALA A 48 2.61 7.88 7.24
C ALA A 48 1.97 7.59 8.61
N PRO A 49 1.32 6.43 8.79
CA PRO A 49 0.98 5.94 10.12
C PRO A 49 2.26 5.69 10.94
N GLY A 50 2.51 6.52 11.94
CA GLY A 50 3.67 6.42 12.82
C GLY A 50 4.85 7.30 12.42
N SER A 51 5.86 7.36 13.31
CA SER A 51 7.07 8.14 13.10
C SER A 51 8.01 7.45 12.11
N LYS A 52 8.45 8.18 11.09
CA LYS A 52 9.46 7.74 10.11
C LYS A 52 10.50 8.85 9.94
N ASN A 53 11.71 8.48 9.59
CA ASN A 53 12.77 9.46 9.34
C ASN A 53 12.38 10.44 8.24
N PHE A 54 11.83 9.92 7.13
CA PHE A 54 11.26 10.70 6.03
C PHE A 54 10.35 9.81 5.17
N GLU A 55 9.47 10.44 4.40
CA GLU A 55 8.69 9.75 3.36
C GLU A 55 9.50 9.74 2.04
N LEU A 56 9.47 8.61 1.34
CA LEU A 56 10.15 8.41 0.05
C LEU A 56 9.46 9.16 -1.09
N THR A 57 8.17 9.41 -0.94
CA THR A 57 7.32 10.10 -1.91
C THR A 57 6.38 11.05 -1.20
N THR A 58 6.16 12.22 -1.76
CA THR A 58 5.00 13.04 -1.41
C THR A 58 3.70 12.31 -1.76
N LEU A 59 2.59 12.75 -1.20
CA LEU A 59 1.27 12.19 -1.55
C LEU A 59 1.01 12.29 -3.07
N GLN A 60 1.28 13.44 -3.66
CA GLN A 60 1.07 13.67 -5.10
C GLN A 60 1.91 12.74 -5.98
N GLU A 61 3.20 12.57 -5.67
CA GLU A 61 4.07 11.62 -6.37
C GLU A 61 3.59 10.18 -6.21
N ARG A 62 3.20 9.81 -5.00
CA ARG A 62 2.68 8.48 -4.69
C ARG A 62 1.41 8.17 -5.48
N GLU A 63 0.45 9.09 -5.53
CA GLU A 63 -0.75 8.96 -6.36
C GLU A 63 -0.42 8.80 -7.85
N ALA A 64 0.47 9.63 -8.38
CA ALA A 64 0.88 9.56 -9.78
C ALA A 64 1.53 8.20 -10.12
N LEU A 65 2.44 7.71 -9.27
CA LEU A 65 3.11 6.42 -9.44
C LEU A 65 2.12 5.24 -9.36
N LEU A 66 1.15 5.29 -8.43
CA LEU A 66 0.12 4.26 -8.29
C LEU A 66 -0.80 4.19 -9.52
N ARG A 67 -1.22 5.35 -10.04
CA ARG A 67 -2.01 5.43 -11.28
C ARG A 67 -1.21 4.92 -12.48
N ALA A 68 0.05 5.31 -12.61
CA ALA A 68 0.94 4.81 -13.66
C ALA A 68 1.17 3.29 -13.57
N ALA A 69 1.09 2.70 -12.38
CA ALA A 69 1.18 1.26 -12.14
C ALA A 69 -0.16 0.51 -12.37
N GLY A 70 -1.23 1.21 -12.77
CA GLY A 70 -2.51 0.61 -13.17
C GLY A 70 -3.60 0.64 -12.10
N ALA A 71 -3.52 1.56 -11.14
CA ALA A 71 -4.66 1.86 -10.28
C ALA A 71 -5.67 2.75 -11.03
N ASP A 72 -6.92 2.30 -11.14
CA ASP A 72 -8.01 3.11 -11.71
C ASP A 72 -8.35 4.26 -10.76
N GLU A 73 -8.20 4.03 -9.46
CA GLU A 73 -8.42 5.03 -8.43
C GLU A 73 -7.43 4.89 -7.28
N VAL A 74 -7.03 6.03 -6.71
CA VAL A 74 -6.29 6.10 -5.46
C VAL A 74 -7.18 6.80 -4.43
N ALA A 75 -7.65 6.04 -3.45
CA ALA A 75 -8.49 6.51 -2.36
C ALA A 75 -7.61 6.88 -1.16
N VAL A 76 -7.50 8.16 -0.88
CA VAL A 76 -6.73 8.68 0.24
C VAL A 76 -7.63 8.84 1.47
N SER A 77 -7.19 8.33 2.62
CA SER A 77 -7.78 8.63 3.92
C SER A 77 -6.89 9.61 4.69
N ILE A 78 -7.51 10.56 5.36
CA ILE A 78 -6.81 11.41 6.33
C ILE A 78 -6.49 10.54 7.55
N PHE A 79 -5.21 10.50 7.96
CA PHE A 79 -4.77 9.73 9.12
C PHE A 79 -4.84 10.59 10.39
N ASP A 80 -6.05 11.05 10.71
CA ASP A 80 -6.35 11.81 11.92
C ASP A 80 -6.51 10.92 13.18
N ASP A 81 -6.81 11.53 14.31
CA ASP A 81 -7.00 10.82 15.58
C ASP A 81 -8.18 9.84 15.54
N ALA A 82 -9.22 10.12 14.76
CA ALA A 82 -10.34 9.21 14.59
C ALA A 82 -9.92 7.96 13.81
N MET A 83 -9.21 8.13 12.69
CA MET A 83 -8.65 7.02 11.90
C MET A 83 -7.63 6.22 12.72
N ARG A 84 -6.74 6.90 13.45
CA ARG A 84 -5.71 6.26 14.28
C ARG A 84 -6.30 5.38 15.39
N ARG A 85 -7.45 5.76 15.96
CA ARG A 85 -8.14 5.02 17.04
C ARG A 85 -9.17 4.04 16.53
N MET A 86 -9.40 3.99 15.23
CA MET A 86 -10.41 3.12 14.61
C MET A 86 -10.04 1.65 14.84
N SER A 87 -11.02 0.84 15.28
CA SER A 87 -10.82 -0.60 15.40
C SER A 87 -10.62 -1.26 14.03
N GLY A 88 -10.03 -2.45 14.00
CA GLY A 88 -9.90 -3.19 12.75
C GLY A 88 -11.25 -3.56 12.13
N GLU A 89 -12.24 -3.91 12.95
CA GLU A 89 -13.60 -4.19 12.49
C GLU A 89 -14.25 -2.94 11.87
N ASP A 90 -14.15 -1.78 12.53
CA ASP A 90 -14.72 -0.53 12.01
C ASP A 90 -14.03 -0.09 10.71
N PHE A 91 -12.68 -0.21 10.64
CA PHE A 91 -11.94 0.06 9.41
C PHE A 91 -12.43 -0.84 8.28
N PHE A 92 -12.56 -2.13 8.53
CA PHE A 92 -13.02 -3.08 7.52
C PHE A 92 -14.45 -2.77 7.07
N GLN A 93 -15.38 -2.58 8.00
CA GLN A 93 -16.80 -2.35 7.70
C GLN A 93 -17.04 -0.98 7.03
N ASN A 94 -16.46 0.09 7.59
CA ASN A 94 -16.79 1.45 7.16
C ASN A 94 -15.91 1.94 6.02
N VAL A 95 -14.62 1.55 6.00
CA VAL A 95 -13.70 1.98 4.94
C VAL A 95 -13.68 0.96 3.81
N VAL A 96 -13.33 -0.31 4.09
CA VAL A 96 -13.11 -1.30 3.03
C VAL A 96 -14.43 -1.66 2.33
N LEU A 97 -15.46 -2.02 3.09
CA LEU A 97 -16.72 -2.46 2.49
C LEU A 97 -17.62 -1.29 2.05
N LYS A 98 -17.94 -0.36 2.97
CA LYS A 98 -18.93 0.69 2.67
C LYS A 98 -18.37 1.78 1.78
N ARG A 99 -17.19 2.36 2.14
CA ARG A 99 -16.64 3.50 1.41
C ARG A 99 -15.98 3.08 0.10
N LEU A 100 -15.17 2.01 0.11
CA LEU A 100 -14.41 1.56 -1.06
C LEU A 100 -15.17 0.50 -1.89
N ASN A 101 -16.32 0.04 -1.43
CA ASN A 101 -17.17 -0.97 -2.09
C ASN A 101 -16.36 -2.21 -2.52
N ALA A 102 -15.51 -2.72 -1.62
CA ALA A 102 -14.64 -3.86 -1.91
C ALA A 102 -15.45 -5.14 -2.20
N ARG A 103 -15.04 -5.86 -3.23
CA ARG A 103 -15.47 -7.25 -3.53
C ARG A 103 -14.29 -8.22 -3.48
N HIS A 104 -13.09 -7.67 -3.46
CA HIS A 104 -11.85 -8.39 -3.26
C HIS A 104 -10.83 -7.47 -2.61
N VAL A 105 -10.03 -8.01 -1.69
CA VAL A 105 -8.96 -7.27 -1.03
C VAL A 105 -7.61 -7.86 -1.42
N VAL A 106 -6.60 -7.01 -1.63
CA VAL A 106 -5.20 -7.40 -1.84
C VAL A 106 -4.33 -6.70 -0.81
N CYS A 107 -3.45 -7.44 -0.14
CA CYS A 107 -2.50 -6.88 0.81
C CYS A 107 -1.19 -7.68 0.84
N GLY A 108 -0.16 -7.13 1.47
CA GLY A 108 1.08 -7.85 1.77
C GLY A 108 0.92 -8.80 2.96
N ASP A 109 1.86 -9.72 3.09
CA ASP A 109 1.91 -10.72 4.18
C ASP A 109 2.10 -10.09 5.58
N ASP A 110 2.69 -8.91 5.63
CA ASP A 110 2.95 -8.13 6.84
C ASP A 110 1.93 -7.01 7.10
N HIS A 111 0.80 -7.02 6.37
CA HIS A 111 -0.21 -5.97 6.49
C HIS A 111 -0.79 -5.91 7.91
N ARG A 112 -0.81 -4.68 8.46
CA ARG A 112 -1.38 -4.38 9.79
C ARG A 112 -2.35 -3.21 9.67
N PHE A 113 -3.45 -3.29 10.43
CA PHE A 113 -4.49 -2.27 10.45
C PHE A 113 -5.23 -2.23 11.80
N GLY A 114 -6.13 -1.25 11.94
CA GLY A 114 -6.83 -1.01 13.19
C GLY A 114 -5.95 -0.30 14.22
N TYR A 115 -6.53 0.03 15.37
CA TYR A 115 -5.83 0.75 16.43
C TYR A 115 -4.54 0.05 16.85
N MET A 116 -3.43 0.78 16.82
CA MET A 116 -2.07 0.28 17.09
C MET A 116 -1.65 -0.94 16.24
N GLY A 117 -2.26 -1.12 15.06
CA GLY A 117 -1.97 -2.27 14.21
C GLY A 117 -2.37 -3.60 14.83
N ALA A 118 -3.43 -3.62 15.65
CA ALA A 118 -3.85 -4.81 16.39
C ALA A 118 -4.30 -5.96 15.47
N CYS A 119 -4.80 -5.66 14.28
CA CYS A 119 -5.22 -6.65 13.29
C CYS A 119 -4.15 -6.88 12.23
N GLY A 120 -4.02 -8.12 11.78
CA GLY A 120 -3.15 -8.53 10.69
C GLY A 120 -3.91 -9.31 9.62
N VAL A 121 -3.15 -10.06 8.81
CA VAL A 121 -3.70 -10.89 7.72
C VAL A 121 -4.71 -11.92 8.24
N LYS A 122 -4.48 -12.52 9.42
CA LYS A 122 -5.39 -13.49 10.02
C LYS A 122 -6.78 -12.91 10.27
N GLU A 123 -6.85 -11.74 10.89
CA GLU A 123 -8.11 -11.04 11.17
C GLU A 123 -8.77 -10.57 9.87
N LEU A 124 -7.96 -10.08 8.91
CA LEU A 124 -8.46 -9.66 7.59
C LEU A 124 -9.07 -10.84 6.83
N THR A 125 -8.46 -12.03 6.88
CA THR A 125 -9.01 -13.25 6.29
C THR A 125 -10.39 -13.57 6.87
N ALA A 126 -10.51 -13.60 8.20
CA ALA A 126 -11.76 -13.87 8.86
C ALA A 126 -12.86 -12.81 8.52
N PHE A 127 -12.47 -11.55 8.38
CA PHE A 127 -13.40 -10.48 7.97
C PHE A 127 -13.88 -10.65 6.53
N CYS A 128 -12.98 -10.97 5.61
CA CYS A 128 -13.31 -11.22 4.20
C CYS A 128 -14.24 -12.43 4.05
N GLU A 129 -13.94 -13.55 4.73
CA GLU A 129 -14.77 -14.77 4.72
C GLU A 129 -16.18 -14.51 5.23
N ARG A 130 -16.34 -13.83 6.39
CA ARG A 130 -17.66 -13.49 6.95
C ARG A 130 -18.46 -12.56 6.05
N SER A 131 -17.80 -11.76 5.23
CA SER A 131 -18.44 -10.79 4.33
C SER A 131 -18.61 -11.31 2.90
N GLY A 132 -18.17 -12.54 2.62
CA GLY A 132 -18.31 -13.17 1.30
C GLY A 132 -17.50 -12.48 0.21
N ILE A 133 -16.37 -11.81 0.56
CA ILE A 133 -15.45 -11.18 -0.41
C ILE A 133 -14.13 -11.93 -0.47
N GLY A 134 -13.43 -11.80 -1.62
CA GLY A 134 -12.15 -12.45 -1.82
C GLY A 134 -10.99 -11.75 -1.10
N LEU A 135 -9.91 -12.49 -0.83
CA LEU A 135 -8.65 -11.96 -0.33
C LEU A 135 -7.47 -12.59 -1.11
N THR A 136 -6.52 -11.75 -1.50
CA THR A 136 -5.22 -12.18 -2.01
C THR A 136 -4.13 -11.60 -1.12
N VAL A 137 -3.33 -12.48 -0.51
CA VAL A 137 -2.15 -12.09 0.27
C VAL A 137 -0.91 -12.30 -0.60
N VAL A 138 -0.18 -11.23 -0.85
CA VAL A 138 1.02 -11.26 -1.70
C VAL A 138 2.25 -11.52 -0.83
N PRO A 139 3.07 -12.53 -1.15
CA PRO A 139 4.30 -12.81 -0.42
C PRO A 139 5.33 -11.69 -0.61
N PRO A 140 6.34 -11.60 0.29
CA PRO A 140 7.38 -10.59 0.17
C PRO A 140 8.18 -10.75 -1.12
N VAL A 141 8.50 -9.63 -1.75
CA VAL A 141 9.39 -9.59 -2.93
C VAL A 141 10.82 -9.37 -2.47
N THR A 142 11.74 -10.14 -3.03
CA THR A 142 13.18 -10.06 -2.74
C THR A 142 13.98 -9.67 -3.98
N LEU A 143 15.17 -9.16 -3.77
CA LEU A 143 16.22 -9.06 -4.81
C LEU A 143 16.83 -10.44 -5.07
N ALA A 144 17.66 -10.55 -6.12
CA ALA A 144 18.31 -11.81 -6.48
C ALA A 144 19.23 -12.37 -5.37
N ASP A 145 19.74 -11.50 -4.51
CA ASP A 145 20.56 -11.85 -3.35
C ASP A 145 19.77 -12.23 -2.08
N GLY A 146 18.43 -12.29 -2.19
CA GLY A 146 17.53 -12.66 -1.09
C GLY A 146 17.10 -11.49 -0.19
N ARG A 147 17.64 -10.28 -0.36
CA ARG A 147 17.22 -9.12 0.45
C ARG A 147 15.77 -8.74 0.18
N ARG A 148 14.98 -8.62 1.25
CA ARG A 148 13.57 -8.22 1.16
C ARG A 148 13.46 -6.76 0.70
N ILE A 149 12.58 -6.49 -0.25
CA ILE A 149 12.24 -5.15 -0.72
C ILE A 149 11.16 -4.55 0.19
N SER A 150 11.46 -3.40 0.80
CA SER A 150 10.52 -2.65 1.64
C SER A 150 10.87 -1.16 1.63
N SER A 151 9.91 -0.30 2.00
CA SER A 151 10.18 1.14 2.15
C SER A 151 11.28 1.42 3.18
N THR A 152 11.39 0.60 4.23
CA THR A 152 12.46 0.72 5.23
C THR A 152 13.82 0.40 4.63
N ALA A 153 13.93 -0.68 3.84
CA ALA A 153 15.18 -1.04 3.17
C ALA A 153 15.60 0.01 2.13
N VAL A 154 14.64 0.58 1.39
CA VAL A 154 14.92 1.69 0.45
C VAL A 154 15.45 2.92 1.19
N ARG A 155 14.82 3.32 2.32
CA ARG A 155 15.32 4.46 3.13
C ARG A 155 16.73 4.21 3.64
N GLN A 156 17.00 3.00 4.12
CA GLN A 156 18.32 2.63 4.60
C GLN A 156 19.36 2.75 3.50
N ALA A 157 19.08 2.22 2.30
CA ALA A 157 19.99 2.35 1.15
C ALA A 157 20.24 3.82 0.76
N ILE A 158 19.21 4.69 0.85
CA ILE A 158 19.39 6.13 0.60
C ILE A 158 20.28 6.75 1.66
N LEU A 159 20.08 6.46 2.95
CA LEU A 159 20.88 6.99 4.05
C LEU A 159 22.33 6.51 4.01
N GLU A 160 22.59 5.35 3.44
CA GLU A 160 23.92 4.78 3.22
C GLU A 160 24.57 5.22 1.89
N GLY A 161 23.87 6.04 1.08
CA GLY A 161 24.33 6.47 -0.25
C GLY A 161 24.38 5.35 -1.29
N ASP A 162 23.80 4.18 -1.00
CA ASP A 162 23.76 3.04 -1.94
C ASP A 162 22.65 3.26 -2.99
N ARG A 163 22.93 4.17 -3.94
CA ARG A 163 22.03 4.49 -5.05
C ARG A 163 21.64 3.25 -5.86
N PRO A 164 22.58 2.38 -6.30
CA PRO A 164 22.24 1.19 -7.07
C PRO A 164 21.23 0.29 -6.34
N LEU A 165 21.41 0.09 -5.05
CA LEU A 165 20.50 -0.72 -4.22
C LEU A 165 19.13 -0.10 -4.10
N ALA A 166 19.03 1.19 -3.77
CA ALA A 166 17.76 1.89 -3.65
C ALA A 166 16.96 1.84 -4.97
N GLU A 167 17.61 2.13 -6.10
CA GLU A 167 17.00 2.10 -7.43
C GLU A 167 16.61 0.68 -7.86
N ALA A 168 17.40 -0.34 -7.52
CA ALA A 168 17.05 -1.74 -7.76
C ALA A 168 15.79 -2.17 -7.00
N MET A 169 15.63 -1.75 -5.75
CA MET A 169 14.42 -2.01 -4.95
C MET A 169 13.19 -1.26 -5.46
N LEU A 170 13.38 -0.02 -5.91
CA LEU A 170 12.31 0.81 -6.46
C LEU A 170 11.88 0.36 -7.86
N GLY A 171 12.81 -0.22 -8.64
CA GLY A 171 12.60 -0.52 -10.06
C GLY A 171 12.61 0.72 -10.96
N ARG A 172 13.10 1.85 -10.46
CA ARG A 172 13.25 3.11 -11.17
C ARG A 172 14.35 3.96 -10.57
N LYS A 173 14.83 4.94 -11.34
CA LYS A 173 15.79 5.95 -10.85
C LYS A 173 15.09 6.91 -9.88
N LEU A 174 15.84 7.38 -8.90
CA LEU A 174 15.46 8.48 -8.03
C LEU A 174 16.01 9.81 -8.56
N PRO A 175 15.28 10.92 -8.39
CA PRO A 175 15.77 12.25 -8.69
C PRO A 175 17.07 12.56 -7.93
N ASP A 176 18.01 13.27 -8.55
CA ASP A 176 19.28 13.64 -7.91
C ASP A 176 19.08 14.49 -6.64
N ALA A 177 18.04 15.30 -6.58
CA ALA A 177 17.66 16.09 -5.41
C ALA A 177 17.45 15.26 -4.14
N ILE A 178 17.11 13.97 -4.25
CA ILE A 178 16.99 13.09 -3.08
C ILE A 178 18.38 12.81 -2.50
N TRP A 179 19.39 12.60 -3.34
CA TRP A 179 20.75 12.32 -2.93
C TRP A 179 21.44 13.55 -2.35
N GLU A 180 21.12 14.74 -2.87
CA GLU A 180 21.60 16.02 -2.34
C GLU A 180 21.02 16.33 -0.95
N LYS A 181 19.77 15.91 -0.71
CA LYS A 181 19.08 16.14 0.58
C LYS A 181 19.63 15.25 1.71
N TYR A 182 20.13 14.07 1.38
CA TYR A 182 20.70 13.11 2.33
C TYR A 182 22.14 12.76 1.91
N PRO A 183 23.09 13.74 1.96
CA PRO A 183 24.49 13.47 1.69
C PRO A 183 25.07 12.54 2.76
N LEU A 184 26.04 11.70 2.37
CA LEU A 184 26.84 10.84 3.28
C LEU A 184 27.65 11.66 4.28
#